data_3fa8d92e3f97b3ae01df45590f8bb7ef
#
_entry.id   3fa8d92e3f97b3ae01df45590f8bb7ef
#
_cell.length_a   1.000
_cell.length_b   1.000
_cell.length_c   1.000
_cell.angle_alpha   90.00
_cell.angle_beta   90.00
_cell.angle_gamma   90.00
#
_symmetry.space_group_name_H-M   'P 1'
#
loop_
_entity.id
_entity.type
_entity.pdbx_description
1 polymer ?
#
loop_
_entity_poly.entity_id
_entity_poly.type
_entity_poly.pdbx_seq_one_letter_code
_entity_poly.pdbx_strand_id
1 'polypeptide(L)'
;MLLFRGVTLSANQNIRVFLGTSSGLVTSGYLGTSGYGAGADDRTDSWVWYPANGTLSGVMTICHMGGNIYVQGHSSKYNANNTSFGGGDVAVGGVVDRLGIDTSGNATFSAGAINIMFD
;
A
#
# COMPACT_ATOMS: atom_id res chain seq x y z
N MET A 1 7.79 7.24 -3.25
CA MET A 1 7.81 6.74 -1.86
C MET A 1 6.58 7.23 -1.13
N LEU A 2 5.88 6.33 -0.46
CA LEU A 2 4.76 6.63 0.40
C LEU A 2 5.21 6.63 1.85
N LEU A 3 4.82 7.65 2.58
CA LEU A 3 5.19 7.82 3.98
C LEU A 3 3.90 7.93 4.80
N PHE A 4 3.77 7.05 5.78
CA PHE A 4 2.63 6.99 6.69
C PHE A 4 3.11 7.30 8.10
N ARG A 5 2.44 8.22 8.77
CA ARG A 5 2.71 8.55 10.15
C ARG A 5 1.43 8.59 10.96
N GLY A 6 1.33 7.69 11.95
CA GLY A 6 0.21 7.67 12.86
C GLY A 6 -1.14 7.41 12.21
N VAL A 7 -1.15 6.67 11.09
CA VAL A 7 -2.37 6.45 10.32
C VAL A 7 -3.24 5.43 11.04
N THR A 8 -4.51 5.79 11.24
CA THR A 8 -5.50 4.96 11.93
C THR A 8 -6.75 4.86 11.06
N LEU A 9 -7.34 3.67 11.02
CA LEU A 9 -8.61 3.43 10.32
C LEU A 9 -9.76 3.34 11.32
N SER A 10 -10.97 3.62 10.84
CA SER A 10 -12.20 3.55 11.64
C SER A 10 -12.62 2.12 11.98
N ALA A 11 -12.06 1.12 11.31
CA ALA A 11 -12.36 -0.29 11.52
C ALA A 11 -11.12 -1.13 11.21
N ASN A 12 -11.16 -2.40 11.61
CA ASN A 12 -10.05 -3.34 11.39
C ASN A 12 -10.04 -3.81 9.93
N GLN A 13 -9.36 -3.06 9.09
CA GLN A 13 -9.20 -3.36 7.66
C GLN A 13 -7.76 -3.10 7.24
N ASN A 14 -7.40 -3.55 6.04
CA ASN A 14 -6.11 -3.30 5.46
C ASN A 14 -6.14 -2.07 4.54
N ILE A 15 -4.98 -1.51 4.26
CA ILE A 15 -4.83 -0.39 3.33
C ILE A 15 -4.49 -0.97 1.96
N ARG A 16 -5.15 -0.47 0.93
CA ARG A 16 -4.85 -0.82 -0.46
C ARG A 16 -4.15 0.33 -1.15
N VAL A 17 -3.20 0.00 -2.00
CA VAL A 17 -2.43 0.97 -2.78
C VAL A 17 -2.52 0.59 -4.25
N PHE A 18 -2.87 1.56 -5.09
CA PHE A 18 -3.03 1.38 -6.53
C PHE A 18 -2.12 2.34 -7.28
N LEU A 19 -1.57 1.89 -8.39
CA LEU A 19 -1.01 2.78 -9.40
C LEU A 19 -2.07 3.09 -10.46
N GLY A 20 -1.94 4.21 -11.13
CA GLY A 20 -2.85 4.58 -12.19
C GLY A 20 -2.16 5.30 -13.35
N THR A 21 -2.86 5.30 -14.46
CA THR A 21 -2.47 5.97 -15.71
C THR A 21 -3.55 6.97 -16.10
N SER A 22 -3.42 7.59 -17.25
CA SER A 22 -4.47 8.48 -17.77
C SER A 22 -5.81 7.78 -17.98
N SER A 23 -5.82 6.44 -18.03
CA SER A 23 -7.06 5.64 -18.15
C SER A 23 -7.72 5.35 -16.80
N GLY A 24 -7.10 5.72 -15.69
CA GLY A 24 -7.61 5.50 -14.33
C GLY A 24 -6.71 4.58 -13.51
N LEU A 25 -7.20 4.19 -12.34
CA LEU A 25 -6.46 3.29 -11.48
C LEU A 25 -6.43 1.88 -12.08
N VAL A 26 -5.27 1.24 -11.99
CA VAL A 26 -5.10 -0.18 -12.33
C VAL A 26 -5.64 -1.00 -11.16
N THR A 27 -6.58 -1.89 -11.42
CA THR A 27 -7.29 -2.66 -10.39
C THR A 27 -7.15 -4.17 -10.55
N SER A 28 -6.16 -4.61 -11.33
CA SER A 28 -5.87 -6.03 -11.53
C SER A 28 -4.41 -6.21 -11.93
N GLY A 29 -3.93 -7.43 -11.86
CA GLY A 29 -2.57 -7.78 -12.29
C GLY A 29 -1.51 -7.51 -11.24
N TYR A 30 -1.88 -7.16 -10.02
CA TYR A 30 -0.91 -7.01 -8.94
C TYR A 30 -0.52 -8.39 -8.39
N LEU A 31 0.73 -8.48 -7.98
CA LEU A 31 1.17 -9.49 -7.02
C LEU A 31 1.62 -8.72 -5.79
N GLY A 32 0.94 -8.89 -4.69
CA GLY A 32 1.23 -8.14 -3.48
C GLY A 32 0.92 -8.95 -2.24
N THR A 33 1.82 -8.88 -1.29
CA THR A 33 1.71 -9.55 0.01
C THR A 33 2.16 -8.59 1.09
N SER A 34 1.45 -8.61 2.21
CA SER A 34 1.85 -7.89 3.41
C SER A 34 1.47 -8.70 4.64
N GLY A 35 2.32 -8.71 5.63
CA GLY A 35 2.07 -9.48 6.84
C GLY A 35 2.83 -8.96 8.04
N TYR A 36 2.58 -9.58 9.19
CA TYR A 36 3.19 -9.16 10.46
C TYR A 36 3.73 -10.34 11.28
N GLY A 37 4.05 -11.43 10.63
CA GLY A 37 4.61 -12.62 11.27
C GLY A 37 3.58 -13.72 11.56
N ALA A 38 2.44 -13.37 12.16
CA ALA A 38 1.37 -14.33 12.47
C ALA A 38 0.32 -14.45 11.37
N GLY A 39 0.29 -13.53 10.41
CA GLY A 39 -0.68 -13.54 9.32
C GLY A 39 -0.24 -12.68 8.16
N ALA A 40 -0.87 -12.88 7.02
CA ALA A 40 -0.58 -12.14 5.81
C ALA A 40 -1.86 -11.97 4.98
N ASP A 41 -1.85 -10.96 4.10
CA ASP A 41 -2.88 -10.75 3.08
C ASP A 41 -2.20 -10.69 1.72
N ASP A 42 -2.67 -11.51 0.80
CA ASP A 42 -2.22 -11.55 -0.60
C ASP A 42 -3.33 -10.97 -1.47
N ARG A 43 -2.98 -10.05 -2.36
CA ARG A 43 -3.97 -9.44 -3.24
C ARG A 43 -3.48 -9.37 -4.67
N THR A 44 -4.44 -9.43 -5.60
CA THR A 44 -4.21 -9.28 -7.03
C THR A 44 -4.91 -8.05 -7.61
N ASP A 45 -5.80 -7.41 -6.84
CA ASP A 45 -6.51 -6.20 -7.23
C ASP A 45 -5.79 -4.90 -6.87
N SER A 46 -4.80 -5.02 -5.99
CA SER A 46 -4.03 -3.89 -5.47
C SER A 46 -2.78 -4.39 -4.80
N TRP A 47 -1.88 -3.50 -4.45
CA TRP A 47 -0.95 -3.76 -3.36
C TRP A 47 -1.69 -3.58 -2.03
N VAL A 48 -1.17 -4.17 -0.98
CA VAL A 48 -1.80 -4.18 0.34
C VAL A 48 -0.77 -3.87 1.42
N TRP A 49 -1.22 -3.19 2.45
CA TRP A 49 -0.44 -2.93 3.67
C TRP A 49 -1.23 -3.47 4.86
N TYR A 50 -0.77 -4.59 5.38
CA TYR A 50 -1.42 -5.37 6.43
C TYR A 50 -0.54 -5.41 7.69
N PRO A 51 -1.08 -5.44 8.88
CA PRO A 51 -2.45 -5.07 9.23
C PRO A 51 -2.56 -3.58 9.50
N ALA A 52 -3.73 -3.03 9.27
CA ALA A 52 -3.99 -1.61 9.49
C ALA A 52 -4.94 -1.36 10.66
N ASN A 53 -4.99 -2.26 11.62
CA ASN A 53 -5.86 -2.19 12.80
C ASN A 53 -5.13 -1.58 14.00
N GLY A 54 -4.69 -0.40 13.89
CA GLY A 54 -3.95 0.29 14.93
C GLY A 54 -3.28 1.49 14.32
N THR A 55 -2.36 2.07 15.02
CA THR A 55 -1.61 3.21 14.50
C THR A 55 -0.46 2.71 13.66
N LEU A 56 -0.46 3.06 12.37
CA LEU A 56 0.52 2.61 11.40
C LEU A 56 1.47 3.74 11.04
N SER A 57 2.76 3.49 11.18
CA SER A 57 3.81 4.40 10.71
C SER A 57 4.85 3.61 9.93
N GLY A 58 5.12 4.01 8.71
CA GLY A 58 6.06 3.27 7.87
C GLY A 58 6.23 3.86 6.50
N VAL A 59 6.93 3.12 5.67
CA VAL A 59 7.36 3.55 4.32
C VAL A 59 7.07 2.44 3.33
N MET A 60 6.53 2.83 2.17
CA MET A 60 6.47 1.98 0.98
C MET A 60 7.28 2.64 -0.12
N THR A 61 8.31 1.96 -0.59
CA THR A 61 9.13 2.41 -1.71
C THR A 61 8.63 1.77 -2.99
N ILE A 62 8.35 2.59 -3.99
CA ILE A 62 7.84 2.14 -5.29
C ILE A 62 8.88 2.50 -6.33
N CYS A 63 9.35 1.52 -7.08
CA CYS A 63 10.40 1.68 -8.06
C CYS A 63 9.93 1.22 -9.44
N HIS A 64 10.30 1.98 -10.47
CA HIS A 64 10.07 1.62 -11.86
C HIS A 64 11.21 0.70 -12.31
N MET A 65 10.86 -0.49 -12.80
CA MET A 65 11.83 -1.50 -13.23
C MET A 65 12.20 -1.39 -14.72
N GLY A 66 11.53 -0.53 -15.45
CA GLY A 66 11.64 -0.43 -16.90
C GLY A 66 10.40 -0.99 -17.58
N GLY A 67 10.12 -0.53 -18.79
CA GLY A 67 8.86 -0.87 -19.46
C GLY A 67 7.68 -0.38 -18.63
N ASN A 68 6.72 -1.24 -18.44
CA ASN A 68 5.52 -0.93 -17.64
C ASN A 68 5.50 -1.65 -16.30
N ILE A 69 6.64 -2.06 -15.76
CA ILE A 69 6.72 -2.87 -14.56
C ILE A 69 7.20 -2.01 -13.39
N TYR A 70 6.46 -2.10 -12.28
CA TYR A 70 6.78 -1.43 -11.02
C TYR A 70 6.83 -2.45 -9.90
N VAL A 71 7.75 -2.24 -8.96
CA VAL A 71 7.90 -3.06 -7.76
C VAL A 71 7.78 -2.18 -6.54
N GLN A 72 7.34 -2.76 -5.44
CA GLN A 72 7.32 -2.09 -4.15
C GLN A 72 7.82 -2.99 -3.05
N GLY A 73 8.37 -2.36 -2.03
CA GLY A 73 8.64 -2.98 -0.76
C GLY A 73 8.20 -2.04 0.34
N HIS A 74 7.71 -2.59 1.45
CA HIS A 74 7.27 -1.76 2.56
C HIS A 74 7.58 -2.39 3.89
N SER A 75 7.74 -1.53 4.88
CA SER A 75 7.89 -1.91 6.27
C SER A 75 7.27 -0.84 7.15
N SER A 76 6.74 -1.26 8.29
CA SER A 76 6.06 -0.36 9.19
C SER A 76 6.01 -0.90 10.59
N LYS A 77 5.76 0.03 11.50
CA LYS A 77 5.33 -0.27 12.85
C LYS A 77 3.82 -0.08 12.92
N TYR A 78 3.12 -1.02 13.54
CA TYR A 78 1.74 -0.79 13.91
C TYR A 78 1.52 -1.21 15.35
N ASN A 79 0.67 -0.48 16.07
CA ASN A 79 0.54 -0.59 17.50
C ASN A 79 1.89 -0.34 18.22
N ALA A 80 1.98 -0.72 19.49
CA ALA A 80 3.19 -0.47 20.27
C ALA A 80 4.35 -1.40 19.93
N ASN A 81 4.07 -2.65 19.53
CA ASN A 81 5.06 -3.71 19.53
C ASN A 81 5.11 -4.54 18.25
N ASN A 82 4.36 -4.17 17.20
CA ASN A 82 4.26 -5.01 16.02
C ASN A 82 4.87 -4.32 14.80
N THR A 83 5.40 -5.14 13.91
CA THR A 83 5.88 -4.69 12.61
C THR A 83 5.10 -5.41 11.51
N SER A 84 4.84 -4.73 10.41
CA SER A 84 4.36 -5.35 9.20
C SER A 84 5.30 -5.02 8.04
N PHE A 85 5.43 -5.95 7.12
CA PHE A 85 6.30 -5.81 5.98
C PHE A 85 5.76 -6.60 4.80
N GLY A 86 6.20 -6.24 3.62
CA GLY A 86 5.78 -6.95 2.43
C GLY A 86 6.38 -6.37 1.17
N GLY A 87 5.88 -6.82 0.06
CA GLY A 87 6.35 -6.42 -1.24
C GLY A 87 5.41 -6.84 -2.34
N GLY A 88 5.77 -6.53 -3.57
CA GLY A 88 5.00 -6.94 -4.71
C GLY A 88 5.42 -6.24 -5.99
N ASP A 89 4.73 -6.61 -7.06
CA ASP A 89 4.94 -6.00 -8.36
C ASP A 89 3.62 -5.83 -9.12
N VAL A 90 3.67 -5.10 -10.20
CA VAL A 90 2.55 -4.93 -11.12
C VAL A 90 3.07 -4.49 -12.49
N ALA A 91 2.43 -4.99 -13.54
CA ALA A 91 2.58 -4.45 -14.88
C ALA A 91 1.38 -3.55 -15.20
N VAL A 92 1.66 -2.32 -15.59
CA VAL A 92 0.63 -1.35 -15.93
C VAL A 92 0.59 -1.09 -17.44
N GLY A 93 -0.49 -0.52 -17.94
CA GLY A 93 -0.68 -0.34 -19.37
C GLY A 93 -0.13 0.96 -19.96
N GLY A 94 0.63 1.73 -19.21
CA GLY A 94 1.14 3.01 -19.67
C GLY A 94 1.96 3.75 -18.62
N VAL A 95 2.12 5.03 -18.83
CA VAL A 95 2.87 5.88 -17.89
C VAL A 95 2.05 6.08 -16.62
N VAL A 96 2.66 5.83 -15.48
CA VAL A 96 2.04 6.06 -14.17
C VAL A 96 2.04 7.55 -13.89
N ASP A 97 0.85 8.11 -13.67
CA ASP A 97 0.66 9.53 -13.39
C ASP A 97 -0.19 9.77 -12.14
N ARG A 98 -0.62 8.72 -11.46
CA ARG A 98 -1.47 8.84 -10.26
C ARG A 98 -1.31 7.64 -9.35
N LEU A 99 -1.70 7.84 -8.10
CA LEU A 99 -1.65 6.85 -7.05
C LEU A 99 -2.98 6.91 -6.30
N GLY A 100 -3.53 5.74 -5.98
CA GLY A 100 -4.74 5.63 -5.18
C GLY A 100 -4.45 4.92 -3.87
N ILE A 101 -5.09 5.35 -2.81
CA ILE A 101 -4.99 4.75 -1.49
C ILE A 101 -6.39 4.67 -0.92
N ASP A 102 -6.82 3.47 -0.54
CA ASP A 102 -8.10 3.27 0.13
C ASP A 102 -7.99 2.16 1.18
N THR A 103 -9.11 1.69 1.67
CA THR A 103 -9.18 0.56 2.60
C THR A 103 -9.79 -0.65 1.93
N SER A 104 -9.55 -1.83 2.50
CA SER A 104 -10.05 -3.10 1.94
C SER A 104 -11.56 -3.30 2.11
N GLY A 105 -12.25 -2.37 2.75
CA GLY A 105 -13.69 -2.39 2.94
C GLY A 105 -14.25 -0.99 3.04
N ASN A 106 -15.11 -0.74 4.02
CA ASN A 106 -15.79 0.54 4.21
C ASN A 106 -15.20 1.41 5.33
N ALA A 107 -14.05 1.04 5.86
CA ALA A 107 -13.38 1.88 6.85
C ALA A 107 -12.89 3.19 6.23
N THR A 108 -12.78 4.21 7.05
CA THR A 108 -12.23 5.50 6.68
C THR A 108 -10.93 5.77 7.41
N PHE A 109 -10.10 6.64 6.86
CA PHE A 109 -8.92 7.14 7.55
C PHE A 109 -9.38 8.11 8.63
N SER A 110 -9.11 7.80 9.89
CA SER A 110 -9.62 8.57 11.04
C SER A 110 -8.56 9.44 11.69
N ALA A 111 -7.27 9.18 11.46
CA ALA A 111 -6.18 9.98 12.01
C ALA A 111 -4.90 9.73 11.22
N GLY A 112 -3.92 10.59 11.45
CA GLY A 112 -2.58 10.47 10.90
C GLY A 112 -2.35 11.28 9.64
N ALA A 113 -1.18 11.10 9.05
CA ALA A 113 -0.76 11.80 7.85
C ALA A 113 -0.15 10.82 6.85
N ILE A 114 -0.43 11.08 5.58
CA ILE A 114 0.12 10.35 4.44
C ILE A 114 0.82 11.37 3.54
N ASN A 115 2.04 11.06 3.15
CA ASN A 115 2.81 11.91 2.26
C ASN A 115 3.40 11.10 1.12
N ILE A 116 3.67 11.76 0.01
CA ILE A 116 4.26 11.16 -1.18
C ILE A 116 5.53 11.93 -1.50
N MET A 117 6.64 11.21 -1.67
CA MET A 117 7.90 11.79 -2.11
C MET A 117 8.24 11.26 -3.50
N PHE A 118 8.67 12.16 -4.37
CA PHE A 118 9.16 11.84 -5.71
C PHE A 118 10.66 12.13 -5.79
N ASP A 119 11.32 11.34 -6.58
CA ASP A 119 12.72 11.62 -6.96
C ASP A 119 12.80 12.21 -8.35
#